data_a800f30257f3bb3ee98de2195c88b5d9
#
_entry.id   a800f30257f3bb3ee98de2195c88b5d9
#
_cell.length_a   1.000
_cell.length_b   1.000
_cell.length_c   1.000
_cell.angle_alpha   90.00
_cell.angle_beta   90.00
_cell.angle_gamma   90.00
#
_symmetry.space_group_name_H-M   'P 1'
#
loop_
_entity.id
_entity.type
_entity.pdbx_description
1 polymer ?
#
loop_
_entity_poly.entity_id
_entity_poly.type
_entity_poly.pdbx_seq_one_letter_code
_entity_poly.pdbx_strand_id
1 'polypeptide(L)'
;MEDQKREMDLELIHERERGASSARVCVFLSTYNGEKYIKEQIDSILLQEGDFELALYIRDDGSNDATQNILENYATIHDNIFWEKGNNIGSTRSFMQLVYQSQHSTFDYYAFADQDDVWLLDKISSAIEFLQQEDRPALYSSMKMIVDEKLETLNREDVPYQPGLLNVFFRPNAASGCTMVWNRSFHRILTAIRFEWKDGFHDAWACKLAEVFGVNIFDHTPHILYRQHERNQVGAEMGGWRNFFLRLKGFRWKNGRHATQYAKFIYNQTEIKIPADCKEFLRLVAECPHTIINNIRVLRYGKLCREPFREYVRSLAWIILGRY
;
A
#
# COMPACT_ATOMS: atom_id res chain seq x y z
N MET A 1 8.44 -24.87 15.98
CA MET A 1 9.46 -24.42 16.97
C MET A 1 10.14 -23.12 16.53
N GLU A 2 10.56 -22.98 15.27
CA GLU A 2 11.08 -21.71 14.73
C GLU A 2 10.02 -20.61 14.61
N ASP A 3 8.79 -20.95 14.24
CA ASP A 3 7.69 -19.97 14.16
C ASP A 3 7.27 -19.44 15.54
N GLN A 4 7.27 -20.30 16.57
CA GLN A 4 7.01 -19.86 17.95
C GLN A 4 8.15 -19.01 18.54
N LYS A 5 9.36 -19.23 18.10
CA LYS A 5 10.50 -18.41 18.52
C LYS A 5 10.45 -17.02 17.86
N ARG A 6 9.98 -16.95 16.60
CA ARG A 6 9.75 -15.68 15.88
C ARG A 6 8.58 -14.88 16.44
N GLU A 7 7.47 -15.54 16.83
CA GLU A 7 6.37 -14.88 17.56
C GLU A 7 6.83 -14.33 18.91
N MET A 8 7.68 -15.08 19.61
CA MET A 8 8.22 -14.70 20.93
C MET A 8 9.24 -13.55 20.83
N ASP A 9 10.02 -13.48 19.75
CA ASP A 9 10.94 -12.35 19.50
C ASP A 9 10.16 -11.05 19.16
N LEU A 10 9.00 -11.15 18.54
CA LEU A 10 8.07 -10.03 18.34
C LEU A 10 7.39 -9.61 19.66
N GLU A 11 7.18 -10.51 20.61
CA GLU A 11 6.62 -10.20 21.93
C GLU A 11 7.67 -9.62 22.91
N LEU A 12 8.94 -10.02 22.83
CA LEU A 12 10.00 -9.56 23.73
C LEU A 12 10.38 -8.09 23.59
N ILE A 13 10.02 -7.45 22.47
CA ILE A 13 10.10 -5.99 22.30
C ILE A 13 9.02 -5.26 23.12
N HIS A 14 8.04 -5.98 23.69
CA HIS A 14 6.83 -5.42 24.27
C HIS A 14 6.88 -5.07 25.75
N GLU A 15 7.93 -5.39 26.49
CA GLU A 15 7.98 -5.23 27.95
C GLU A 15 8.90 -4.13 28.47
N ARG A 16 9.31 -3.15 27.68
CA ARG A 16 9.96 -1.96 28.24
C ARG A 16 8.93 -0.96 28.72
N GLU A 17 9.03 -0.67 30.01
CA GLU A 17 8.13 0.11 30.86
C GLU A 17 7.60 1.40 30.22
N ARG A 18 6.28 1.58 30.31
CA ARG A 18 5.52 2.76 29.85
C ARG A 18 5.72 3.93 30.81
N GLY A 19 6.76 4.72 30.59
CA GLY A 19 6.73 6.16 30.86
C GLY A 19 6.12 6.84 29.65
N ALA A 20 5.53 8.05 29.77
CA ALA A 20 4.74 8.76 28.73
C ALA A 20 5.20 8.37 27.32
N SER A 21 4.44 7.45 26.70
CA SER A 21 4.96 6.54 25.69
C SER A 21 4.99 7.25 24.35
N SER A 22 6.17 7.47 23.78
CA SER A 22 6.33 7.79 22.36
C SER A 22 5.60 6.76 21.49
N ALA A 23 5.01 7.18 20.38
CA ALA A 23 4.31 6.31 19.46
C ALA A 23 5.27 5.26 18.87
N ARG A 24 4.82 4.03 18.65
CA ARG A 24 5.64 2.98 18.05
C ARG A 24 5.23 2.72 16.62
N VAL A 25 6.20 2.77 15.71
CA VAL A 25 6.00 2.65 14.26
C VAL A 25 6.71 1.39 13.75
N CYS A 26 5.99 0.57 13.01
CA CYS A 26 6.53 -0.60 12.30
C CYS A 26 6.60 -0.29 10.79
N VAL A 27 7.78 -0.39 10.20
CA VAL A 27 7.97 -0.22 8.76
C VAL A 27 8.21 -1.58 8.13
N PHE A 28 7.43 -1.92 7.12
CA PHE A 28 7.59 -3.13 6.29
C PHE A 28 8.30 -2.78 4.99
N LEU A 29 9.45 -3.39 4.75
CA LEU A 29 10.22 -3.22 3.53
C LEU A 29 10.37 -4.56 2.82
N SER A 30 9.97 -4.61 1.55
CA SER A 30 10.22 -5.77 0.70
C SER A 30 11.31 -5.45 -0.31
N THR A 31 12.32 -6.33 -0.42
CA THR A 31 13.45 -6.13 -1.34
C THR A 31 13.70 -7.35 -2.22
N TYR A 32 14.15 -7.10 -3.45
CA TYR A 32 14.63 -8.10 -4.39
C TYR A 32 15.67 -7.49 -5.33
N ASN A 33 16.92 -7.95 -5.26
CA ASN A 33 18.05 -7.42 -6.01
C ASN A 33 18.16 -5.90 -5.88
N GLY A 34 18.15 -5.41 -4.64
CA GLY A 34 18.10 -4.00 -4.27
C GLY A 34 19.47 -3.37 -3.97
N GLU A 35 20.58 -4.07 -4.19
CA GLU A 35 21.93 -3.64 -3.75
C GLU A 35 22.28 -2.19 -4.12
N LYS A 36 21.70 -1.67 -5.21
CA LYS A 36 22.01 -0.34 -5.73
C LYS A 36 21.46 0.79 -4.86
N TYR A 37 20.27 0.60 -4.24
CA TYR A 37 19.53 1.68 -3.57
C TYR A 37 19.14 1.40 -2.13
N ILE A 38 19.14 0.12 -1.71
CA ILE A 38 18.61 -0.30 -0.41
C ILE A 38 19.27 0.43 0.78
N LYS A 39 20.54 0.81 0.67
CA LYS A 39 21.26 1.57 1.70
C LYS A 39 20.64 2.95 1.92
N GLU A 40 20.46 3.72 0.84
CA GLU A 40 19.90 5.06 0.89
C GLU A 40 18.47 5.01 1.45
N GLN A 41 17.69 3.99 1.08
CA GLN A 41 16.34 3.80 1.60
C GLN A 41 16.35 3.51 3.09
N ILE A 42 17.18 2.56 3.58
CA ILE A 42 17.26 2.24 5.01
C ILE A 42 17.74 3.45 5.80
N ASP A 43 18.78 4.15 5.32
CA ASP A 43 19.30 5.35 5.96
C ASP A 43 18.22 6.42 6.11
N SER A 44 17.41 6.66 5.07
CA SER A 44 16.33 7.63 5.10
C SER A 44 15.19 7.26 6.07
N ILE A 45 14.95 5.96 6.28
CA ILE A 45 13.99 5.46 7.28
C ILE A 45 14.54 5.67 8.70
N LEU A 46 15.82 5.41 8.91
CA LEU A 46 16.46 5.58 10.22
C LEU A 46 16.59 7.06 10.64
N LEU A 47 16.62 7.97 9.67
CA LEU A 47 16.72 9.41 9.87
C LEU A 47 15.38 10.11 10.10
N GLN A 48 14.26 9.38 10.20
CA GLN A 48 12.95 9.98 10.43
C GLN A 48 12.91 10.75 11.75
N GLU A 49 12.31 11.96 11.72
CA GLU A 49 12.21 12.88 12.86
C GLU A 49 10.80 12.87 13.46
N GLY A 50 10.72 12.88 14.79
CA GLY A 50 9.46 12.94 15.54
C GLY A 50 9.53 12.23 16.88
N ASP A 51 8.44 12.30 17.64
CA ASP A 51 8.31 11.61 18.94
C ASP A 51 7.73 10.20 18.74
N PHE A 52 8.56 9.29 18.23
CA PHE A 52 8.20 7.88 18.04
C PHE A 52 9.43 6.98 18.07
N GLU A 53 9.19 5.70 18.37
CA GLU A 53 10.15 4.63 18.21
C GLU A 53 9.84 3.88 16.90
N LEU A 54 10.85 3.62 16.07
CA LEU A 54 10.71 2.96 14.78
C LEU A 54 11.39 1.59 14.80
N ALA A 55 10.68 0.57 14.31
CA ALA A 55 11.23 -0.75 13.98
C ALA A 55 11.05 -1.04 12.50
N LEU A 56 12.12 -1.55 11.85
CA LEU A 56 12.14 -1.86 10.42
C LEU A 56 12.18 -3.38 10.22
N TYR A 57 11.12 -3.93 9.62
CA TYR A 57 11.01 -5.34 9.26
C TYR A 57 11.19 -5.51 7.76
N ILE A 58 12.22 -6.25 7.37
CA ILE A 58 12.63 -6.40 5.97
C ILE A 58 12.48 -7.86 5.55
N ARG A 59 11.82 -8.09 4.42
CA ARG A 59 11.82 -9.39 3.76
C ARG A 59 12.58 -9.30 2.44
N ASP A 60 13.68 -10.05 2.37
CA ASP A 60 14.39 -10.29 1.11
C ASP A 60 13.69 -11.39 0.32
N ASP A 61 13.16 -11.03 -0.84
CA ASP A 61 12.39 -11.93 -1.72
C ASP A 61 13.30 -12.82 -2.60
N GLY A 62 14.43 -13.28 -2.04
CA GLY A 62 15.36 -14.20 -2.69
C GLY A 62 16.39 -13.52 -3.59
N SER A 63 16.99 -12.41 -3.16
CA SER A 63 18.05 -11.71 -3.89
C SER A 63 19.27 -12.58 -4.17
N ASN A 64 19.90 -12.31 -5.33
CA ASN A 64 21.12 -12.98 -5.77
C ASN A 64 22.32 -12.01 -5.92
N ASP A 65 22.15 -10.76 -5.53
CA ASP A 65 23.16 -9.70 -5.49
C ASP A 65 23.66 -9.45 -4.05
N ALA A 66 24.30 -8.32 -3.79
CA ALA A 66 24.83 -7.98 -2.47
C ALA A 66 23.75 -7.55 -1.45
N THR A 67 22.45 -7.56 -1.78
CA THR A 67 21.36 -7.09 -0.91
C THR A 67 21.43 -7.76 0.47
N GLN A 68 21.54 -9.09 0.55
CA GLN A 68 21.54 -9.82 1.81
C GLN A 68 22.71 -9.44 2.72
N ASN A 69 23.91 -9.25 2.15
CA ASN A 69 25.08 -8.81 2.91
C ASN A 69 24.88 -7.40 3.48
N ILE A 70 24.19 -6.53 2.73
CA ILE A 70 23.86 -5.20 3.20
C ILE A 70 22.89 -5.29 4.39
N LEU A 71 21.82 -6.08 4.26
CA LEU A 71 20.82 -6.24 5.32
C LEU A 71 21.42 -6.81 6.61
N GLU A 72 22.30 -7.82 6.50
CA GLU A 72 23.00 -8.40 7.64
C GLU A 72 23.85 -7.36 8.37
N ASN A 73 24.59 -6.52 7.62
CA ASN A 73 25.38 -5.46 8.21
C ASN A 73 24.51 -4.44 8.98
N TYR A 74 23.38 -4.02 8.41
CA TYR A 74 22.47 -3.10 9.10
C TYR A 74 21.85 -3.72 10.35
N ALA A 75 21.40 -4.96 10.30
CA ALA A 75 20.83 -5.66 11.44
C ALA A 75 21.86 -5.94 12.56
N THR A 76 23.16 -6.01 12.23
CA THR A 76 24.23 -6.13 13.24
C THR A 76 24.49 -4.82 13.97
N ILE A 77 24.26 -3.67 13.31
CA ILE A 77 24.56 -2.34 13.85
C ILE A 77 23.34 -1.74 14.57
N HIS A 78 22.13 -2.07 14.11
CA HIS A 78 20.87 -1.45 14.55
C HIS A 78 19.92 -2.49 15.15
N ASP A 79 19.67 -2.41 16.45
CA ASP A 79 18.80 -3.34 17.20
C ASP A 79 17.31 -3.27 16.81
N ASN A 80 16.91 -2.23 16.07
CA ASN A 80 15.55 -2.02 15.58
C ASN A 80 15.35 -2.44 14.13
N ILE A 81 16.33 -3.12 13.50
CA ILE A 81 16.23 -3.69 12.15
C ILE A 81 16.18 -5.20 12.22
N PHE A 82 15.12 -5.76 11.67
CA PHE A 82 14.88 -7.21 11.59
C PHE A 82 14.72 -7.60 10.12
N TRP A 83 15.40 -8.66 9.71
CA TRP A 83 15.24 -9.12 8.33
C TRP A 83 15.15 -10.64 8.22
N GLU A 84 14.48 -11.10 7.18
CA GLU A 84 14.39 -12.51 6.83
C GLU A 84 14.63 -12.73 5.34
N LYS A 85 15.25 -13.86 5.02
CA LYS A 85 15.39 -14.35 3.64
C LYS A 85 14.21 -15.24 3.29
N GLY A 86 13.55 -14.92 2.16
CA GLY A 86 12.50 -15.76 1.58
C GLY A 86 12.85 -16.30 0.20
N ASN A 87 11.97 -17.12 -0.34
CA ASN A 87 11.97 -17.43 -1.77
C ASN A 87 11.27 -16.30 -2.53
N ASN A 88 11.59 -16.13 -3.81
CA ASN A 88 10.93 -15.14 -4.65
C ASN A 88 9.45 -15.50 -4.86
N ILE A 89 8.57 -14.72 -4.27
CA ILE A 89 7.11 -14.84 -4.36
C ILE A 89 6.45 -13.60 -4.98
N GLY A 90 7.24 -12.59 -5.33
CA GLY A 90 6.83 -11.31 -5.88
C GLY A 90 6.46 -10.28 -4.81
N SER A 91 6.66 -8.99 -5.13
CA SER A 91 6.58 -7.88 -4.17
C SER A 91 5.26 -7.85 -3.39
N THR A 92 4.12 -7.99 -4.05
CA THR A 92 2.80 -7.97 -3.38
C THR A 92 2.68 -9.02 -2.29
N ARG A 93 3.08 -10.27 -2.58
CA ARG A 93 3.03 -11.35 -1.59
C ARG A 93 4.06 -11.16 -0.49
N SER A 94 5.23 -10.64 -0.85
CA SER A 94 6.31 -10.34 0.06
C SER A 94 5.89 -9.30 1.11
N PHE A 95 5.27 -8.19 0.71
CA PHE A 95 4.68 -7.22 1.61
C PHE A 95 3.57 -7.81 2.49
N MET A 96 2.65 -8.54 1.88
CA MET A 96 1.53 -9.12 2.63
C MET A 96 1.96 -10.22 3.60
N GLN A 97 3.07 -10.92 3.32
CA GLN A 97 3.66 -11.86 4.28
C GLN A 97 4.14 -11.14 5.54
N LEU A 98 4.86 -10.01 5.41
CA LEU A 98 5.26 -9.17 6.55
C LEU A 98 4.05 -8.70 7.36
N VAL A 99 3.00 -8.22 6.67
CA VAL A 99 1.75 -7.80 7.33
C VAL A 99 1.12 -8.96 8.10
N TYR A 100 0.99 -10.14 7.52
CA TYR A 100 0.33 -11.27 8.19
C TYR A 100 1.15 -11.86 9.33
N GLN A 101 2.47 -11.82 9.25
CA GLN A 101 3.36 -12.23 10.34
C GLN A 101 3.24 -11.30 11.56
N SER A 102 2.91 -10.02 11.32
CA SER A 102 2.77 -9.01 12.37
C SER A 102 1.35 -8.90 12.98
N GLN A 103 0.46 -9.88 12.74
CA GLN A 103 -0.95 -9.81 13.16
C GLN A 103 -1.14 -9.60 14.68
N HIS A 104 -0.23 -10.06 15.52
CA HIS A 104 -0.26 -9.90 16.98
C HIS A 104 0.60 -8.74 17.48
N SER A 105 1.25 -8.00 16.58
CA SER A 105 2.07 -6.87 16.97
C SER A 105 1.25 -5.74 17.60
N THR A 106 1.88 -4.97 18.46
CA THR A 106 1.24 -3.90 19.23
C THR A 106 1.78 -2.52 18.90
N PHE A 107 2.33 -2.32 17.69
CA PHE A 107 2.70 -1.01 17.19
C PHE A 107 1.47 -0.12 17.04
N ASP A 108 1.64 1.18 17.12
CA ASP A 108 0.56 2.16 16.99
C ASP A 108 0.31 2.48 15.53
N TYR A 109 1.39 2.54 14.75
CA TYR A 109 1.37 2.81 13.32
C TYR A 109 2.23 1.84 12.54
N TYR A 110 1.90 1.69 11.26
CA TYR A 110 2.58 0.80 10.32
C TYR A 110 2.78 1.52 9.00
N ALA A 111 3.83 1.20 8.27
CA ALA A 111 4.12 1.80 6.96
C ALA A 111 4.66 0.75 5.98
N PHE A 112 4.46 0.99 4.67
CA PHE A 112 5.20 0.30 3.62
C PHE A 112 6.38 1.15 3.13
N ALA A 113 7.47 0.48 2.77
CA ALA A 113 8.64 1.06 2.14
C ALA A 113 9.08 0.21 0.95
N ASP A 114 9.19 0.82 -0.23
CA ASP A 114 9.88 0.21 -1.38
C ASP A 114 11.41 0.29 -1.14
N GLN A 115 12.19 -0.49 -1.88
CA GLN A 115 13.64 -0.62 -1.64
C GLN A 115 14.50 0.49 -2.24
N ASP A 116 13.92 1.39 -3.05
CA ASP A 116 14.63 2.21 -4.04
C ASP A 116 14.28 3.71 -3.97
N ASP A 117 13.48 4.11 -2.99
CA ASP A 117 13.09 5.49 -2.73
C ASP A 117 13.98 6.16 -1.66
N VAL A 118 13.68 7.43 -1.33
CA VAL A 118 14.24 8.13 -0.19
C VAL A 118 13.13 8.87 0.54
N TRP A 119 12.96 8.61 1.84
CA TRP A 119 11.97 9.30 2.67
C TRP A 119 12.47 10.68 3.09
N LEU A 120 11.61 11.69 3.05
CA LEU A 120 11.88 12.98 3.69
C LEU A 120 11.77 12.81 5.21
N LEU A 121 12.45 13.66 5.97
CA LEU A 121 12.60 13.53 7.43
C LEU A 121 11.26 13.51 8.18
N ASP A 122 10.25 14.14 7.62
CA ASP A 122 8.93 14.35 8.22
C ASP A 122 7.85 13.34 7.78
N LYS A 123 8.19 12.31 7.00
CA LYS A 123 7.18 11.40 6.44
C LYS A 123 6.34 10.70 7.51
N ILE A 124 6.97 10.20 8.56
CA ILE A 124 6.27 9.47 9.62
C ILE A 124 5.54 10.46 10.55
N SER A 125 6.19 11.55 10.97
CA SER A 125 5.55 12.55 11.83
C SER A 125 4.33 13.20 11.18
N SER A 126 4.42 13.58 9.90
CA SER A 126 3.28 14.12 9.15
C SER A 126 2.12 13.12 9.07
N ALA A 127 2.42 11.84 8.79
CA ALA A 127 1.37 10.82 8.76
C ALA A 127 0.70 10.62 10.13
N ILE A 128 1.48 10.64 11.22
CA ILE A 128 0.96 10.52 12.59
C ILE A 128 0.04 11.68 12.93
N GLU A 129 0.38 12.93 12.53
CA GLU A 129 -0.48 14.12 12.76
C GLU A 129 -1.89 13.95 12.16
N PHE A 130 -2.02 13.34 11.00
CA PHE A 130 -3.33 13.02 10.42
C PHE A 130 -4.00 11.83 11.11
N LEU A 131 -3.26 10.75 11.36
CA LEU A 131 -3.82 9.49 11.87
C LEU A 131 -4.26 9.57 13.33
N GLN A 132 -3.60 10.37 14.16
CA GLN A 132 -3.96 10.57 15.58
C GLN A 132 -5.32 11.28 15.77
N GLN A 133 -5.83 11.94 14.74
CA GLN A 133 -7.14 12.59 14.74
C GLN A 133 -8.28 11.63 14.40
N GLU A 134 -7.96 10.37 14.07
CA GLU A 134 -8.93 9.37 13.65
C GLU A 134 -8.98 8.19 14.61
N ASP A 135 -10.13 8.03 15.27
CA ASP A 135 -10.43 6.87 16.13
C ASP A 135 -10.79 5.62 15.32
N ARG A 136 -11.16 5.81 14.05
CA ARG A 136 -11.52 4.75 13.13
C ARG A 136 -10.29 4.08 12.51
N PRO A 137 -10.44 2.89 11.90
CA PRO A 137 -9.43 2.34 11.02
C PRO A 137 -9.07 3.35 9.92
N ALA A 138 -7.80 3.72 9.81
CA ALA A 138 -7.35 4.79 8.91
C ALA A 138 -6.07 4.42 8.17
N LEU A 139 -6.08 4.70 6.87
CA LEU A 139 -4.95 4.62 5.96
C LEU A 139 -4.61 6.02 5.44
N TYR A 140 -3.43 6.49 5.76
CA TYR A 140 -2.83 7.71 5.21
C TYR A 140 -1.98 7.38 3.99
N SER A 141 -1.96 8.28 3.03
CA SER A 141 -1.03 8.28 1.90
C SER A 141 -0.76 9.71 1.46
N SER A 142 0.37 9.95 0.79
CA SER A 142 0.78 11.28 0.35
C SER A 142 1.11 11.33 -1.14
N MET A 143 1.29 12.54 -1.66
CA MET A 143 1.95 12.75 -2.94
C MET A 143 3.42 12.32 -2.89
N LYS A 144 4.03 12.19 -4.06
CA LYS A 144 5.43 11.84 -4.26
C LYS A 144 6.15 12.95 -5.03
N MET A 145 7.39 13.21 -4.68
CA MET A 145 8.29 13.97 -5.52
C MET A 145 9.01 13.00 -6.46
N ILE A 146 8.75 13.11 -7.76
CA ILE A 146 9.33 12.20 -8.75
C ILE A 146 10.74 12.66 -9.10
N VAL A 147 11.73 11.78 -8.87
CA VAL A 147 13.14 12.06 -9.06
C VAL A 147 13.79 11.02 -9.99
N ASP A 148 14.94 11.37 -10.58
CA ASP A 148 15.77 10.44 -11.32
C ASP A 148 16.67 9.57 -10.42
N GLU A 149 17.55 8.78 -11.00
CA GLU A 149 18.49 7.92 -10.27
C GLU A 149 19.46 8.70 -9.37
N LYS A 150 19.70 9.99 -9.63
CA LYS A 150 20.58 10.88 -8.85
C LYS A 150 19.82 11.73 -7.84
N LEU A 151 18.52 11.50 -7.67
CA LEU A 151 17.62 12.29 -6.84
C LEU A 151 17.37 13.72 -7.36
N GLU A 152 17.65 13.98 -8.63
CA GLU A 152 17.28 15.25 -9.25
C GLU A 152 15.79 15.23 -9.61
N THR A 153 15.07 16.28 -9.24
CA THR A 153 13.61 16.36 -9.45
C THR A 153 13.30 16.34 -10.95
N LEU A 154 12.50 15.38 -11.37
CA LEU A 154 11.95 15.33 -12.70
C LEU A 154 10.77 16.29 -12.79
N ASN A 155 10.66 17.01 -13.92
CA ASN A 155 9.58 17.97 -14.19
C ASN A 155 8.27 17.23 -14.51
N ARG A 156 7.78 16.44 -13.55
CA ARG A 156 6.56 15.62 -13.61
C ARG A 156 5.80 15.76 -12.32
N GLU A 157 4.52 16.01 -12.46
CA GLU A 157 3.60 16.02 -11.31
C GLU A 157 3.13 14.59 -11.02
N ASP A 158 3.09 14.23 -9.75
CA ASP A 158 2.36 13.05 -9.31
C ASP A 158 0.85 13.29 -9.52
N VAL A 159 0.13 12.24 -9.89
CA VAL A 159 -1.33 12.33 -10.04
C VAL A 159 -1.96 12.09 -8.67
N PRO A 160 -2.65 13.09 -8.08
CA PRO A 160 -3.26 12.93 -6.78
C PRO A 160 -4.21 11.74 -6.73
N TYR A 161 -4.06 10.92 -5.72
CA TYR A 161 -5.02 9.86 -5.42
C TYR A 161 -6.33 10.47 -4.95
N GLN A 162 -7.43 9.92 -5.40
CA GLN A 162 -8.77 10.39 -5.03
C GLN A 162 -9.48 9.29 -4.24
N PRO A 163 -9.61 9.41 -2.91
CA PRO A 163 -10.39 8.50 -2.09
C PRO A 163 -11.85 8.35 -2.56
N GLY A 164 -12.51 7.32 -2.12
CA GLY A 164 -13.92 7.05 -2.40
C GLY A 164 -14.16 5.71 -3.11
N LEU A 165 -15.23 5.01 -2.74
CA LEU A 165 -15.57 3.67 -3.22
C LEU A 165 -15.49 3.52 -4.74
N LEU A 166 -16.05 4.47 -5.49
CA LEU A 166 -16.04 4.40 -6.95
C LEU A 166 -14.62 4.54 -7.51
N ASN A 167 -13.79 5.38 -6.92
CA ASN A 167 -12.42 5.59 -7.38
C ASN A 167 -11.54 4.37 -7.10
N VAL A 168 -11.56 3.84 -5.88
CA VAL A 168 -10.70 2.71 -5.50
C VAL A 168 -11.09 1.38 -6.18
N PHE A 169 -12.36 1.22 -6.58
CA PHE A 169 -12.79 0.02 -7.27
C PHE A 169 -12.68 0.12 -8.80
N PHE A 170 -12.91 1.29 -9.39
CA PHE A 170 -13.06 1.42 -10.84
C PHE A 170 -11.99 2.26 -11.53
N ARG A 171 -11.11 2.93 -10.77
CA ARG A 171 -9.98 3.64 -11.35
C ARG A 171 -8.67 2.88 -11.15
N PRO A 172 -7.73 3.01 -12.09
CA PRO A 172 -6.44 2.34 -12.00
C PRO A 172 -5.52 2.91 -10.91
N ASN A 173 -5.80 4.11 -10.42
CA ASN A 173 -4.92 4.82 -9.50
C ASN A 173 -5.31 4.50 -8.06
N ALA A 174 -4.57 3.59 -7.43
CA ALA A 174 -4.46 3.52 -5.98
C ALA A 174 -3.37 4.49 -5.51
N ALA A 175 -3.38 4.86 -4.25
CA ALA A 175 -2.20 5.47 -3.64
C ALA A 175 -1.02 4.49 -3.73
N SER A 176 0.19 5.00 -3.90
CA SER A 176 1.39 4.13 -3.97
C SER A 176 1.73 3.57 -2.61
N GLY A 177 2.05 2.28 -2.54
CA GLY A 177 2.40 1.59 -1.29
C GLY A 177 3.47 2.30 -0.49
N CYS A 178 4.54 2.75 -1.14
CA CYS A 178 5.65 3.47 -0.50
C CYS A 178 5.27 4.77 0.21
N THR A 179 4.07 5.33 -0.05
CA THR A 179 3.57 6.52 0.66
C THR A 179 2.66 6.18 1.84
N MET A 180 2.26 4.92 2.00
CA MET A 180 1.24 4.51 2.96
C MET A 180 1.76 4.41 4.39
N VAL A 181 0.97 4.98 5.31
CA VAL A 181 1.08 4.77 6.75
C VAL A 181 -0.32 4.53 7.29
N TRP A 182 -0.48 3.66 8.29
CA TRP A 182 -1.81 3.37 8.83
C TRP A 182 -1.79 3.08 10.33
N ASN A 183 -2.95 3.25 10.99
CA ASN A 183 -3.10 3.02 12.42
C ASN A 183 -3.31 1.53 12.76
N ARG A 184 -3.16 1.19 14.03
CA ARG A 184 -3.36 -0.16 14.57
C ARG A 184 -4.75 -0.72 14.25
N SER A 185 -5.78 0.11 14.28
CA SER A 185 -7.15 -0.33 13.99
C SER A 185 -7.30 -0.82 12.56
N PHE A 186 -6.66 -0.15 11.60
CA PHE A 186 -6.64 -0.61 10.21
C PHE A 186 -5.73 -1.83 10.02
N HIS A 187 -4.62 -1.92 10.75
CA HIS A 187 -3.75 -3.09 10.71
C HIS A 187 -4.49 -4.39 11.07
N ARG A 188 -5.35 -4.35 12.09
CA ARG A 188 -6.20 -5.49 12.46
C ARG A 188 -7.14 -5.94 11.34
N ILE A 189 -7.66 -5.00 10.55
CA ILE A 189 -8.49 -5.32 9.37
C ILE A 189 -7.64 -5.95 8.28
N LEU A 190 -6.49 -5.35 7.98
CA LEU A 190 -5.59 -5.80 6.92
C LEU A 190 -5.03 -7.20 7.18
N THR A 191 -4.81 -7.56 8.45
CA THR A 191 -4.33 -8.88 8.87
C THR A 191 -5.45 -9.92 8.95
N ALA A 192 -6.67 -9.53 9.31
CA ALA A 192 -7.80 -10.45 9.42
C ALA A 192 -8.34 -10.88 8.06
N ILE A 193 -8.44 -9.96 7.09
CA ILE A 193 -8.99 -10.26 5.76
C ILE A 193 -7.85 -10.66 4.81
N ARG A 194 -7.49 -11.93 4.83
CA ARG A 194 -6.37 -12.48 4.03
C ARG A 194 -6.84 -12.82 2.62
N PHE A 195 -6.26 -12.18 1.63
CA PHE A 195 -6.57 -12.38 0.22
C PHE A 195 -5.49 -13.22 -0.47
N GLU A 196 -5.90 -14.21 -1.28
CA GLU A 196 -4.97 -14.97 -2.10
C GLU A 196 -4.64 -14.22 -3.40
N TRP A 197 -3.40 -13.76 -3.48
CA TRP A 197 -2.91 -12.95 -4.59
C TRP A 197 -2.50 -13.81 -5.78
N LYS A 198 -3.29 -13.76 -6.85
CA LYS A 198 -2.88 -14.28 -8.16
C LYS A 198 -2.41 -13.15 -9.09
N ASP A 199 -3.15 -12.04 -9.09
CA ASP A 199 -2.88 -10.85 -9.91
C ASP A 199 -3.42 -9.63 -9.17
N GLY A 200 -2.62 -8.87 -8.44
CA GLY A 200 -3.08 -7.67 -7.74
C GLY A 200 -1.94 -6.98 -6.99
N PHE A 201 -2.20 -5.80 -6.49
CA PHE A 201 -1.26 -4.99 -5.75
C PHE A 201 -1.72 -4.82 -4.30
N HIS A 202 -0.78 -4.92 -3.36
CA HIS A 202 -1.02 -4.78 -1.93
C HIS A 202 -1.58 -3.40 -1.56
N ASP A 203 -1.12 -2.36 -2.23
CA ASP A 203 -1.57 -0.98 -2.08
C ASP A 203 -3.04 -0.79 -2.53
N ALA A 204 -3.39 -1.31 -3.71
CA ALA A 204 -4.77 -1.28 -4.19
C ALA A 204 -5.72 -2.07 -3.28
N TRP A 205 -5.24 -3.13 -2.63
CA TRP A 205 -5.98 -3.88 -1.63
C TRP A 205 -6.19 -3.05 -0.36
N ALA A 206 -5.12 -2.47 0.18
CA ALA A 206 -5.19 -1.62 1.37
C ALA A 206 -6.17 -0.45 1.16
N CYS A 207 -6.10 0.26 0.02
CA CYS A 207 -7.04 1.33 -0.30
C CYS A 207 -8.50 0.87 -0.28
N LYS A 208 -8.81 -0.32 -0.84
CA LYS A 208 -10.18 -0.85 -0.87
C LYS A 208 -10.69 -1.22 0.51
N LEU A 209 -9.86 -1.84 1.34
CA LEU A 209 -10.23 -2.15 2.72
C LEU A 209 -10.45 -0.89 3.55
N ALA A 210 -9.61 0.13 3.37
CA ALA A 210 -9.77 1.40 4.08
C ALA A 210 -11.06 2.12 3.68
N GLU A 211 -11.47 2.09 2.41
CA GLU A 211 -12.75 2.67 1.98
C GLU A 211 -13.98 1.89 2.51
N VAL A 212 -13.85 0.59 2.66
CA VAL A 212 -14.97 -0.24 3.13
C VAL A 212 -15.11 -0.22 4.65
N PHE A 213 -14.00 -0.26 5.38
CA PHE A 213 -14.02 -0.47 6.83
C PHE A 213 -13.54 0.74 7.66
N GLY A 214 -13.06 1.79 7.00
CA GLY A 214 -12.46 2.91 7.69
C GLY A 214 -12.43 4.19 6.86
N VAL A 215 -11.26 4.81 6.77
CA VAL A 215 -11.06 6.04 6.00
C VAL A 215 -9.71 6.02 5.28
N ASN A 216 -9.69 6.51 4.03
CA ASN A 216 -8.47 6.88 3.31
C ASN A 216 -8.24 8.39 3.47
N ILE A 217 -7.05 8.76 3.92
CA ILE A 217 -6.59 10.14 4.05
C ILE A 217 -5.53 10.34 2.98
N PHE A 218 -5.67 11.39 2.17
CA PHE A 218 -4.69 11.72 1.15
C PHE A 218 -4.12 13.12 1.38
N ASP A 219 -2.80 13.18 1.61
CA ASP A 219 -2.05 14.40 1.75
C ASP A 219 -1.48 14.84 0.41
N HIS A 220 -1.71 16.11 0.06
CA HIS A 220 -1.20 16.73 -1.16
C HIS A 220 0.26 17.19 -1.03
N THR A 221 0.87 17.02 0.13
CA THR A 221 2.29 17.32 0.37
C THR A 221 3.13 16.08 0.08
N PRO A 222 4.21 16.17 -0.70
CA PRO A 222 5.11 15.04 -0.90
C PRO A 222 6.07 14.87 0.28
N HIS A 223 6.17 13.65 0.79
CA HIS A 223 7.07 13.27 1.89
C HIS A 223 8.05 12.15 1.48
N ILE A 224 8.19 11.92 0.18
CA ILE A 224 9.06 10.88 -0.37
C ILE A 224 9.62 11.34 -1.72
N LEU A 225 10.91 11.06 -1.94
CA LEU A 225 11.55 11.13 -3.24
C LEU A 225 11.38 9.78 -3.93
N TYR A 226 10.43 9.73 -4.87
CA TYR A 226 10.11 8.53 -5.63
C TYR A 226 11.04 8.38 -6.82
N ARG A 227 11.97 7.44 -6.73
CA ARG A 227 13.03 7.26 -7.72
C ARG A 227 12.51 6.56 -8.96
N GLN A 228 12.83 7.12 -10.13
CA GLN A 228 12.55 6.52 -11.43
C GLN A 228 13.81 5.90 -12.03
N HIS A 229 13.74 4.61 -12.32
CA HIS A 229 14.76 3.84 -13.02
C HIS A 229 14.13 2.72 -13.88
N GLU A 230 14.91 2.06 -14.71
CA GLU A 230 14.42 1.07 -15.67
C GLU A 230 13.75 -0.17 -15.03
N ARG A 231 14.04 -0.46 -13.77
CA ARG A 231 13.54 -1.63 -13.03
C ARG A 231 12.28 -1.38 -12.21
N ASN A 232 11.73 -0.15 -12.18
CA ASN A 232 10.50 0.12 -11.45
C ASN A 232 9.36 -0.76 -12.00
N GLN A 233 8.63 -1.44 -11.11
CA GLN A 233 7.47 -2.28 -11.50
C GLN A 233 6.36 -1.45 -12.12
N VAL A 234 6.17 -0.23 -11.64
CA VAL A 234 5.25 0.78 -12.17
C VAL A 234 6.08 2.02 -12.46
N GLY A 235 6.63 2.13 -13.67
CA GLY A 235 7.34 3.33 -14.09
C GLY A 235 6.37 4.52 -14.18
N ALA A 236 6.83 5.73 -13.77
CA ALA A 236 6.11 6.95 -14.08
C ALA A 236 5.95 7.03 -15.61
N GLU A 237 4.76 7.41 -16.05
CA GLU A 237 4.38 7.39 -17.47
C GLU A 237 5.39 8.11 -18.36
N MET A 238 6.28 7.37 -19.01
CA MET A 238 7.05 7.91 -20.14
C MET A 238 6.08 8.15 -21.29
N GLY A 239 5.74 9.41 -21.51
CA GLY A 239 4.87 9.84 -22.60
C GLY A 239 5.44 9.40 -23.96
N GLY A 240 4.77 8.45 -24.59
CA GLY A 240 5.07 8.02 -25.95
C GLY A 240 3.88 7.25 -26.53
N TRP A 241 3.51 7.56 -27.76
CA TRP A 241 2.41 6.93 -28.51
C TRP A 241 2.52 5.39 -28.55
N ARG A 242 3.72 4.85 -28.45
CA ARG A 242 4.01 3.40 -28.47
C ARG A 242 3.57 2.71 -27.18
N ASN A 243 3.73 3.33 -26.02
CA ASN A 243 3.24 2.82 -24.73
C ASN A 243 1.71 2.94 -24.61
N PHE A 244 1.10 3.94 -25.26
CA PHE A 244 -0.34 4.08 -25.34
C PHE A 244 -1.00 2.87 -26.03
N PHE A 245 -0.44 2.37 -27.15
CA PHE A 245 -0.98 1.19 -27.83
C PHE A 245 -0.70 -0.13 -27.09
N LEU A 246 0.43 -0.26 -26.40
CA LEU A 246 0.75 -1.44 -25.57
C LEU A 246 -0.15 -1.50 -24.34
N ARG A 247 -0.45 -0.36 -23.72
CA ARG A 247 -1.41 -0.22 -22.62
C ARG A 247 -2.84 -0.47 -23.08
N LEU A 248 -3.26 -0.01 -24.23
CA LEU A 248 -4.59 -0.33 -24.80
C LEU A 248 -4.76 -1.83 -25.02
N LYS A 249 -3.72 -2.58 -25.42
CA LYS A 249 -3.78 -4.04 -25.59
C LYS A 249 -3.69 -4.83 -24.30
N GLY A 250 -2.82 -4.44 -23.35
CA GLY A 250 -2.62 -5.17 -22.09
C GLY A 250 -3.60 -4.77 -20.98
N PHE A 251 -3.98 -3.51 -20.91
CA PHE A 251 -4.84 -2.93 -19.87
C PHE A 251 -6.35 -3.22 -20.09
N ARG A 252 -6.73 -3.54 -21.32
CA ARG A 252 -8.15 -3.69 -21.75
C ARG A 252 -8.90 -4.85 -21.10
N TRP A 253 -8.23 -5.83 -20.44
CA TRP A 253 -8.87 -7.04 -19.95
C TRP A 253 -8.59 -7.42 -18.49
N LYS A 254 -7.52 -6.94 -17.88
CA LYS A 254 -7.17 -7.35 -16.52
C LYS A 254 -7.90 -6.56 -15.42
N ASN A 255 -8.03 -5.25 -15.56
CA ASN A 255 -8.52 -4.40 -14.45
C ASN A 255 -10.03 -4.52 -14.17
N GLY A 256 -10.86 -4.79 -15.17
CA GLY A 256 -12.30 -4.94 -14.95
C GLY A 256 -12.67 -6.15 -14.09
N ARG A 257 -11.94 -7.26 -14.23
CA ARG A 257 -12.17 -8.45 -13.40
C ARG A 257 -11.72 -8.29 -11.95
N HIS A 258 -10.81 -7.35 -11.69
CA HIS A 258 -10.28 -7.13 -10.34
C HIS A 258 -11.31 -6.47 -9.42
N ALA A 259 -12.09 -5.49 -9.90
CA ALA A 259 -13.12 -4.84 -9.09
C ALA A 259 -14.14 -5.86 -8.57
N THR A 260 -14.66 -6.71 -9.47
CA THR A 260 -15.60 -7.79 -9.10
C THR A 260 -14.97 -8.81 -8.17
N GLN A 261 -13.72 -9.22 -8.42
CA GLN A 261 -13.03 -10.20 -7.57
C GLN A 261 -12.81 -9.65 -6.15
N TYR A 262 -12.32 -8.42 -6.02
CA TYR A 262 -12.14 -7.78 -4.71
C TYR A 262 -13.48 -7.60 -4.00
N ALA A 263 -14.50 -7.08 -4.69
CA ALA A 263 -15.82 -6.89 -4.10
C ALA A 263 -16.43 -8.22 -3.64
N LYS A 264 -16.35 -9.27 -4.45
CA LYS A 264 -16.82 -10.62 -4.11
C LYS A 264 -16.09 -11.19 -2.91
N PHE A 265 -14.77 -11.03 -2.85
CA PHE A 265 -13.98 -11.51 -1.74
C PHE A 265 -14.35 -10.78 -0.44
N ILE A 266 -14.38 -9.43 -0.46
CA ILE A 266 -14.76 -8.63 0.72
C ILE A 266 -16.22 -8.92 1.13
N TYR A 267 -17.13 -9.07 0.18
CA TYR A 267 -18.54 -9.35 0.49
C TYR A 267 -18.76 -10.70 1.17
N ASN A 268 -17.98 -11.71 0.78
CA ASN A 268 -18.13 -13.08 1.28
C ASN A 268 -17.29 -13.39 2.54
N GLN A 269 -16.38 -12.49 2.94
CA GLN A 269 -15.61 -12.70 4.15
C GLN A 269 -16.50 -12.58 5.40
N THR A 270 -16.17 -13.32 6.46
CA THR A 270 -16.95 -13.40 7.70
C THR A 270 -16.21 -12.91 8.93
N GLU A 271 -14.94 -12.59 8.81
CA GLU A 271 -14.05 -12.20 9.90
C GLU A 271 -14.43 -10.85 10.52
N ILE A 272 -14.86 -9.91 9.66
CA ILE A 272 -15.23 -8.56 10.08
C ILE A 272 -16.58 -8.17 9.49
N LYS A 273 -17.45 -7.60 10.33
CA LYS A 273 -18.77 -7.13 9.92
C LYS A 273 -18.63 -5.98 8.91
N ILE A 274 -19.16 -6.17 7.71
CA ILE A 274 -19.19 -5.14 6.67
C ILE A 274 -20.18 -4.04 7.08
N PRO A 275 -19.80 -2.74 7.04
CA PRO A 275 -20.72 -1.62 7.25
C PRO A 275 -21.91 -1.68 6.29
N ALA A 276 -23.09 -1.31 6.78
CA ALA A 276 -24.34 -1.51 6.05
C ALA A 276 -24.40 -0.72 4.73
N ASP A 277 -23.84 0.47 4.72
CA ASP A 277 -23.73 1.35 3.55
C ASP A 277 -22.80 0.80 2.46
N CYS A 278 -21.72 0.10 2.84
CA CYS A 278 -20.80 -0.54 1.91
C CYS A 278 -21.29 -1.91 1.41
N LYS A 279 -22.12 -2.61 2.21
CA LYS A 279 -22.55 -3.98 1.91
C LYS A 279 -23.32 -4.08 0.59
N GLU A 280 -24.25 -3.17 0.34
CA GLU A 280 -25.03 -3.17 -0.90
C GLU A 280 -24.16 -2.79 -2.11
N PHE A 281 -23.23 -1.82 -1.95
CA PHE A 281 -22.25 -1.51 -2.99
C PHE A 281 -21.44 -2.75 -3.39
N LEU A 282 -20.86 -3.44 -2.40
CA LEU A 282 -20.06 -4.65 -2.64
C LEU A 282 -20.90 -5.75 -3.31
N ARG A 283 -22.15 -5.96 -2.89
CA ARG A 283 -23.07 -6.89 -3.52
C ARG A 283 -23.30 -6.55 -5.00
N LEU A 284 -23.61 -5.28 -5.29
CA LEU A 284 -23.80 -4.83 -6.66
C LEU A 284 -22.56 -5.04 -7.54
N VAL A 285 -21.36 -4.82 -7.02
CA VAL A 285 -20.12 -5.01 -7.77
C VAL A 285 -19.75 -6.50 -7.87
N ALA A 286 -20.01 -7.30 -6.84
CA ALA A 286 -19.67 -8.72 -6.77
C ALA A 286 -20.52 -9.60 -7.69
N GLU A 287 -21.79 -9.27 -7.85
CA GLU A 287 -22.77 -10.08 -8.62
C GLU A 287 -22.79 -9.76 -10.14
N CYS A 288 -21.80 -9.03 -10.68
CA CYS A 288 -21.69 -8.75 -12.13
C CYS A 288 -21.61 -10.05 -12.97
N PRO A 289 -22.24 -10.13 -14.17
CA PRO A 289 -22.83 -9.06 -14.96
C PRO A 289 -24.29 -8.72 -14.58
N HIS A 290 -24.60 -7.45 -14.49
CA HIS A 290 -25.92 -6.97 -14.14
C HIS A 290 -26.65 -6.34 -15.32
N THR A 291 -27.96 -6.10 -15.12
CA THR A 291 -28.69 -5.18 -15.96
C THR A 291 -28.10 -3.78 -15.89
N ILE A 292 -28.21 -2.99 -16.96
CA ILE A 292 -27.76 -1.59 -17.00
C ILE A 292 -28.29 -0.79 -15.80
N ILE A 293 -29.51 -1.10 -15.37
CA ILE A 293 -30.14 -0.46 -14.20
C ILE A 293 -29.34 -0.72 -12.91
N ASN A 294 -28.91 -1.96 -12.68
CA ASN A 294 -28.12 -2.30 -11.49
C ASN A 294 -26.72 -1.65 -11.56
N ASN A 295 -26.11 -1.61 -12.74
CA ASN A 295 -24.82 -0.97 -12.93
C ASN A 295 -24.89 0.55 -12.65
N ILE A 296 -25.97 1.22 -13.06
CA ILE A 296 -26.21 2.64 -12.76
C ILE A 296 -26.40 2.86 -11.25
N ARG A 297 -26.99 1.92 -10.51
CA ARG A 297 -27.13 2.02 -9.05
C ARG A 297 -25.79 2.13 -8.33
N VAL A 298 -24.73 1.51 -8.85
CA VAL A 298 -23.37 1.62 -8.31
C VAL A 298 -22.91 3.08 -8.26
N LEU A 299 -23.29 3.91 -9.23
CA LEU A 299 -22.91 5.33 -9.28
C LEU A 299 -23.51 6.19 -8.15
N ARG A 300 -24.44 5.66 -7.36
CA ARG A 300 -25.00 6.36 -6.19
C ARG A 300 -24.08 6.37 -4.99
N TYR A 301 -23.07 5.50 -4.97
CA TYR A 301 -22.16 5.31 -3.82
C TYR A 301 -20.96 6.24 -3.80
N GLY A 302 -21.01 7.32 -4.53
CA GLY A 302 -19.97 8.35 -4.49
C GLY A 302 -19.84 9.12 -5.80
N LYS A 303 -18.85 9.99 -5.82
CA LYS A 303 -18.47 10.74 -7.02
C LYS A 303 -17.23 10.09 -7.64
N LEU A 304 -17.34 9.67 -8.89
CA LEU A 304 -16.17 9.28 -9.65
C LEU A 304 -15.35 10.52 -9.97
N CYS A 305 -14.04 10.48 -9.70
CA CYS A 305 -13.14 11.57 -10.04
C CYS A 305 -13.18 11.87 -11.55
N ARG A 306 -13.30 13.14 -11.92
CA ARG A 306 -13.43 13.57 -13.32
C ARG A 306 -12.09 13.83 -14.01
N GLU A 307 -11.00 13.83 -13.26
CA GLU A 307 -9.66 14.10 -13.77
C GLU A 307 -8.80 12.82 -13.73
N PRO A 308 -8.06 12.48 -14.79
CA PRO A 308 -8.16 13.03 -16.14
C PRO A 308 -9.49 12.64 -16.84
N PHE A 309 -10.06 13.52 -17.64
CA PHE A 309 -11.39 13.33 -18.25
C PHE A 309 -11.54 12.03 -19.05
N ARG A 310 -10.51 11.61 -19.78
CA ARG A 310 -10.54 10.35 -20.55
C ARG A 310 -10.72 9.12 -19.65
N GLU A 311 -10.05 9.10 -18.51
CA GLU A 311 -10.19 8.02 -17.51
C GLU A 311 -11.57 8.04 -16.87
N TYR A 312 -12.10 9.21 -16.59
CA TYR A 312 -13.46 9.38 -16.10
C TYR A 312 -14.50 8.75 -17.07
N VAL A 313 -14.45 9.13 -18.36
CA VAL A 313 -15.38 8.60 -19.37
C VAL A 313 -15.24 7.09 -19.52
N ARG A 314 -14.00 6.57 -19.49
CA ARG A 314 -13.75 5.14 -19.58
C ARG A 314 -14.31 4.39 -18.37
N SER A 315 -14.05 4.86 -17.16
CA SER A 315 -14.53 4.22 -15.92
C SER A 315 -16.06 4.27 -15.86
N LEU A 316 -16.67 5.38 -16.24
CA LEU A 316 -18.13 5.54 -16.33
C LEU A 316 -18.74 4.54 -17.32
N ALA A 317 -18.15 4.44 -18.52
CA ALA A 317 -18.61 3.48 -19.53
C ALA A 317 -18.46 2.03 -19.04
N TRP A 318 -17.37 1.68 -18.36
CA TRP A 318 -17.18 0.35 -17.80
C TRP A 318 -18.21 0.02 -16.73
N ILE A 319 -18.50 0.97 -15.82
CA ILE A 319 -19.54 0.77 -14.80
C ILE A 319 -20.89 0.55 -15.47
N ILE A 320 -21.31 1.41 -16.41
CA ILE A 320 -22.60 1.30 -17.08
C ILE A 320 -22.73 -0.01 -17.88
N LEU A 321 -21.66 -0.43 -18.55
CA LEU A 321 -21.65 -1.65 -19.35
C LEU A 321 -21.41 -2.94 -18.55
N GLY A 322 -21.19 -2.84 -17.23
CA GLY A 322 -20.89 -4.00 -16.39
C GLY A 322 -19.62 -4.74 -16.80
N ARG A 323 -18.59 -4.01 -17.22
CA ARG A 323 -17.30 -4.58 -17.69
C ARG A 323 -16.18 -4.38 -16.67
N TYR A 324 -16.47 -4.62 -15.41
CA TYR A 324 -15.54 -4.43 -14.30
C TYR A 324 -15.38 -5.66 -13.40
#